data_ce79a884b955e42a9fbe444d77b5d9a0
#
_entry.id   ce79a884b955e42a9fbe444d77b5d9a0
#
_cell.length_a   1.000
_cell.length_b   1.000
_cell.length_c   1.000
_cell.angle_alpha   90.00
_cell.angle_beta   90.00
_cell.angle_gamma   90.00
#
_symmetry.space_group_name_H-M   'P 1'
#
loop_
_entity.id
_entity.type
_entity.pdbx_description
1 polymer ?
#
loop_
_entity_poly.entity_id
_entity_poly.type
_entity_poly.pdbx_seq_one_letter_code
_entity_poly.pdbx_strand_id
1 'polypeptide(L)'
;MRVLSARDFQKKECAPWVAPDGAQFLELSYTLVFPILVPAGATLPAQLLATRFKYPFELNQVSLYQPQGSDVYGRFQWPNGRFSSQAPEDLTEFYGLGQYAALQDPPIQMPPGSVIRILQLHNVGLVDAVLYLHFEGAVRIPLVPGVANAA
;
A
#
# COMPACT_ATOMS: atom_id res chain seq x y z
N MET A 1 -3.01 7.93 -12.23
CA MET A 1 -3.49 7.84 -10.83
C MET A 1 -4.45 8.99 -10.57
N ARG A 2 -5.60 8.67 -10.08
CA ARG A 2 -6.50 9.71 -9.57
C ARG A 2 -6.00 10.11 -8.18
N VAL A 3 -5.53 11.33 -8.04
CA VAL A 3 -5.25 11.89 -6.71
C VAL A 3 -6.59 12.12 -6.03
N LEU A 4 -6.86 11.39 -4.96
CA LEU A 4 -8.05 11.61 -4.15
C LEU A 4 -7.91 12.96 -3.46
N SER A 5 -8.83 13.88 -3.76
CA SER A 5 -8.91 15.14 -3.04
C SER A 5 -9.42 14.89 -1.61
N ALA A 6 -9.19 15.84 -0.70
CA ALA A 6 -9.75 15.77 0.64
C ALA A 6 -11.30 15.62 0.62
N ARG A 7 -11.94 16.14 -0.42
CA ARG A 7 -13.39 16.00 -0.61
C ARG A 7 -13.79 14.58 -1.01
N ASP A 8 -12.98 13.91 -1.84
CA ASP A 8 -13.22 12.51 -2.20
C ASP A 8 -13.06 11.63 -0.96
N PHE A 9 -12.11 11.95 -0.10
CA PHE A 9 -11.93 11.30 1.20
C PHE A 9 -13.17 11.45 2.08
N GLN A 10 -13.64 12.67 2.29
CA GLN A 10 -14.80 12.95 3.14
C GLN A 10 -16.09 12.26 2.65
N LYS A 11 -16.27 12.13 1.34
CA LYS A 11 -17.46 11.45 0.78
C LYS A 11 -17.42 9.94 0.93
N LYS A 12 -16.24 9.34 1.02
CA LYS A 12 -16.08 7.88 1.11
C LYS A 12 -15.98 7.38 2.55
N GLU A 13 -15.56 8.24 3.48
CA GLU A 13 -15.32 7.87 4.87
C GLU A 13 -16.55 7.37 5.62
N CYS A 14 -17.73 7.74 5.19
CA CYS A 14 -18.99 7.45 5.89
C CYS A 14 -19.94 6.55 5.10
N ALA A 15 -19.52 5.98 3.99
CA ALA A 15 -20.39 5.09 3.21
C ALA A 15 -20.46 3.71 3.87
N PRO A 16 -21.65 3.23 4.28
CA PRO A 16 -21.79 1.87 4.77
C PRO A 16 -21.59 0.89 3.62
N TRP A 17 -20.77 -0.12 3.84
CA TRP A 17 -20.61 -1.22 2.93
C TRP A 17 -21.29 -2.46 3.52
N VAL A 18 -22.06 -3.17 2.69
CA VAL A 18 -22.76 -4.38 3.11
C VAL A 18 -22.14 -5.57 2.41
N ALA A 19 -21.65 -6.53 3.20
CA ALA A 19 -21.13 -7.78 2.68
C ALA A 19 -22.26 -8.67 2.14
N PRO A 20 -21.94 -9.65 1.25
CA PRO A 20 -22.93 -10.58 0.71
C PRO A 20 -23.71 -11.38 1.76
N ASP A 21 -23.15 -11.59 2.95
CA ASP A 21 -23.79 -12.25 4.09
C ASP A 21 -24.70 -11.33 4.92
N GLY A 22 -24.84 -10.06 4.52
CA GLY A 22 -25.63 -9.05 5.22
C GLY A 22 -24.90 -8.35 6.35
N ALA A 23 -23.66 -8.68 6.65
CA ALA A 23 -22.87 -7.95 7.64
C ALA A 23 -22.59 -6.53 7.16
N GLN A 24 -22.72 -5.57 8.05
CA GLN A 24 -22.49 -4.16 7.76
C GLN A 24 -21.13 -3.72 8.23
N PHE A 25 -20.44 -2.94 7.40
CA PHE A 25 -19.14 -2.38 7.69
C PHE A 25 -19.13 -0.89 7.35
N LEU A 26 -18.34 -0.14 8.11
CA LEU A 26 -17.92 1.21 7.73
C LEU A 26 -16.65 1.06 6.90
N GLU A 27 -16.66 1.55 5.67
CA GLU A 27 -15.49 1.52 4.80
C GLU A 27 -14.79 2.88 4.82
N LEU A 28 -13.53 2.88 5.23
CA LEU A 28 -12.68 4.05 5.22
C LEU A 28 -11.60 3.89 4.14
N SER A 29 -11.60 4.79 3.16
CA SER A 29 -10.50 4.86 2.20
C SER A 29 -9.26 5.43 2.88
N TYR A 30 -8.12 4.78 2.66
CA TYR A 30 -6.87 5.17 3.30
C TYR A 30 -5.66 4.99 2.38
N THR A 31 -4.69 5.87 2.54
CA THR A 31 -3.39 5.76 1.87
C THR A 31 -2.30 5.66 2.92
N LEU A 32 -1.56 4.55 2.87
CA LEU A 32 -0.35 4.38 3.66
C LEU A 32 0.84 4.87 2.85
N VAL A 33 1.69 5.67 3.46
CA VAL A 33 2.91 6.18 2.83
C VAL A 33 4.11 5.70 3.61
N PHE A 34 5.04 5.02 2.92
CA PHE A 34 6.28 4.54 3.51
C PHE A 34 7.48 5.17 2.80
N PRO A 35 8.21 6.08 3.47
CA PRO A 35 9.46 6.60 2.93
C PRO A 35 10.61 5.62 3.18
N ILE A 36 11.43 5.38 2.16
CA ILE A 36 12.62 4.52 2.27
C ILE A 36 13.79 5.21 1.58
N LEU A 37 14.87 5.42 2.32
CA LEU A 37 16.13 5.91 1.77
C LEU A 37 16.98 4.71 1.30
N VAL A 38 17.35 4.73 0.04
CA VAL A 38 18.28 3.74 -0.55
C VAL A 38 19.50 4.48 -1.07
N PRO A 39 20.63 4.46 -0.35
CA PRO A 39 21.84 5.12 -0.79
C PRO A 39 22.33 4.61 -2.14
N ALA A 40 23.03 5.46 -2.89
CA ALA A 40 23.63 5.09 -4.17
C ALA A 40 24.51 3.85 -4.04
N GLY A 41 24.31 2.87 -4.91
CA GLY A 41 25.04 1.62 -4.93
C GLY A 41 24.75 0.66 -3.76
N ALA A 42 23.87 1.03 -2.83
CA ALA A 42 23.59 0.21 -1.66
C ALA A 42 22.53 -0.86 -1.92
N THR A 43 22.70 -1.99 -1.24
CA THR A 43 21.69 -3.02 -1.11
C THR A 43 21.21 -3.02 0.34
N LEU A 44 19.92 -2.85 0.54
CA LEU A 44 19.34 -2.84 1.88
C LEU A 44 18.88 -4.24 2.30
N PRO A 45 18.91 -4.52 3.63
CA PRO A 45 18.23 -5.70 4.15
C PRO A 45 16.72 -5.59 3.89
N ALA A 46 16.00 -6.70 4.05
CA ALA A 46 14.55 -6.73 3.88
C ALA A 46 13.88 -5.61 4.71
N GLN A 47 13.05 -4.82 4.06
CA GLN A 47 12.28 -3.78 4.71
C GLN A 47 10.90 -4.33 5.06
N LEU A 48 10.47 -4.08 6.29
CA LEU A 48 9.18 -4.55 6.80
C LEU A 48 8.22 -3.37 6.91
N LEU A 49 7.17 -3.40 6.12
CA LEU A 49 6.13 -2.37 6.13
C LEU A 49 4.90 -2.94 6.82
N ALA A 50 4.70 -2.57 8.08
CA ALA A 50 3.60 -3.07 8.88
C ALA A 50 2.40 -2.12 8.82
N THR A 51 1.21 -2.69 8.65
CA THR A 51 -0.01 -1.94 8.88
C THR A 51 -0.26 -1.82 10.38
N ARG A 52 -0.66 -0.64 10.81
CA ARG A 52 -1.01 -0.37 12.22
C ARG A 52 -2.51 -0.40 12.46
N PHE A 53 -3.27 -0.86 11.48
CA PHE A 53 -4.72 -0.92 11.60
C PHE A 53 -5.15 -2.07 12.52
N LYS A 54 -6.15 -1.77 13.30
CA LYS A 54 -6.84 -2.73 14.16
C LYS A 54 -7.76 -3.66 13.37
N TYR A 55 -8.14 -3.24 12.17
CA TYR A 55 -9.08 -3.91 11.29
C TYR A 55 -8.39 -4.29 9.97
N PRO A 56 -8.96 -5.25 9.22
CA PRO A 56 -8.42 -5.64 7.93
C PRO A 56 -8.31 -4.46 6.97
N PHE A 57 -7.20 -4.42 6.23
CA PHE A 57 -6.97 -3.45 5.16
C PHE A 57 -7.00 -4.19 3.81
N GLU A 58 -7.77 -3.66 2.88
CA GLU A 58 -7.80 -4.16 1.51
C GLU A 58 -6.96 -3.25 0.64
N LEU A 59 -5.85 -3.78 0.13
CA LEU A 59 -4.95 -3.05 -0.74
C LEU A 59 -5.42 -3.12 -2.18
N ASN A 60 -5.71 -1.96 -2.77
CA ASN A 60 -6.22 -1.85 -4.14
C ASN A 60 -5.18 -1.36 -5.13
N GLN A 61 -4.29 -0.46 -4.71
CA GLN A 61 -3.33 0.17 -5.59
C GLN A 61 -2.00 0.38 -4.88
N VAL A 62 -0.93 0.25 -5.64
CA VAL A 62 0.42 0.60 -5.20
C VAL A 62 0.99 1.61 -6.18
N SER A 63 1.53 2.69 -5.68
CA SER A 63 2.26 3.66 -6.48
C SER A 63 3.57 4.06 -5.81
N LEU A 64 4.49 4.58 -6.60
CA LEU A 64 5.79 5.00 -6.16
C LEU A 64 6.02 6.45 -6.56
N TYR A 65 6.51 7.23 -5.63
CA TYR A 65 7.07 8.54 -5.91
C TYR A 65 8.55 8.57 -5.57
N GLN A 66 9.37 9.02 -6.53
CA GLN A 66 10.81 9.08 -6.42
C GLN A 66 11.33 10.40 -6.97
N PRO A 67 11.62 11.40 -6.10
CA PRO A 67 11.97 12.74 -6.55
C PRO A 67 13.27 12.83 -7.36
N GLN A 68 14.26 11.98 -7.06
CA GLN A 68 15.58 12.05 -7.66
C GLN A 68 15.78 11.21 -8.92
N GLY A 69 14.82 10.40 -9.32
CA GLY A 69 14.90 9.63 -10.56
C GLY A 69 16.03 8.61 -10.60
N SER A 70 16.35 7.96 -9.49
CA SER A 70 17.36 6.91 -9.49
C SER A 70 16.78 5.52 -9.76
N ASP A 71 17.65 4.60 -10.19
CA ASP A 71 17.25 3.26 -10.57
C ASP A 71 17.29 2.32 -9.37
N VAL A 72 16.14 2.07 -8.78
CA VAL A 72 16.00 1.18 -7.64
C VAL A 72 15.25 -0.08 -8.01
N TYR A 73 15.87 -1.22 -7.73
CA TYR A 73 15.32 -2.55 -7.95
C TYR A 73 14.87 -3.16 -6.63
N GLY A 74 13.86 -4.01 -6.70
CA GLY A 74 13.36 -4.73 -5.56
C GLY A 74 12.16 -5.58 -5.92
N ARG A 75 11.66 -6.33 -4.97
CA ARG A 75 10.40 -7.06 -5.11
C ARG A 75 9.65 -7.08 -3.79
N PHE A 76 8.34 -7.16 -3.88
CA PHE A 76 7.48 -7.25 -2.71
C PHE A 76 7.11 -8.70 -2.42
N GLN A 77 7.00 -8.99 -1.15
CA GLN A 77 6.31 -10.18 -0.67
C GLN A 77 5.08 -9.73 0.10
N TRP A 78 3.93 -10.12 -0.39
CA TRP A 78 2.64 -9.79 0.20
C TRP A 78 2.37 -10.63 1.46
N PRO A 79 1.42 -10.22 2.32
CA PRO A 79 1.11 -10.96 3.55
C PRO A 79 0.69 -12.41 3.33
N ASN A 80 0.16 -12.76 2.16
CA ASN A 80 -0.18 -14.14 1.79
C ASN A 80 1.03 -14.99 1.38
N GLY A 81 2.24 -14.44 1.43
CA GLY A 81 3.48 -15.10 1.03
C GLY A 81 3.81 -15.03 -0.45
N ARG A 82 2.93 -14.53 -1.29
CA ARG A 82 3.19 -14.37 -2.72
C ARG A 82 4.14 -13.21 -2.98
N PHE A 83 4.99 -13.38 -3.99
CA PHE A 83 5.88 -12.34 -4.46
C PHE A 83 5.23 -11.54 -5.60
N SER A 84 5.57 -10.26 -5.68
CA SER A 84 5.14 -9.39 -6.77
C SER A 84 5.77 -9.77 -8.12
N SER A 85 6.96 -10.37 -8.07
CA SER A 85 7.73 -10.79 -9.24
C SER A 85 8.65 -11.96 -8.88
N GLN A 86 9.14 -12.68 -9.89
CA GLN A 86 10.07 -13.80 -9.68
C GLN A 86 11.49 -13.33 -9.33
N ALA A 87 11.86 -12.13 -9.79
CA ALA A 87 13.15 -11.52 -9.57
C ALA A 87 12.97 -10.04 -9.23
N PRO A 88 13.98 -9.37 -8.66
CA PRO A 88 13.93 -7.93 -8.46
C PRO A 88 13.63 -7.19 -9.77
N GLU A 89 12.72 -6.25 -9.73
CA GLU A 89 12.32 -5.43 -10.87
C GLU A 89 12.59 -3.96 -10.58
N ASP A 90 12.72 -3.16 -11.64
CA ASP A 90 12.74 -1.72 -11.53
C ASP A 90 11.41 -1.25 -10.93
N LEU A 91 11.46 -0.75 -9.72
CA LEU A 91 10.25 -0.34 -8.99
C LEU A 91 9.53 0.82 -9.66
N THR A 92 10.28 1.68 -10.34
CA THR A 92 9.69 2.81 -11.07
C THR A 92 8.88 2.35 -12.27
N GLU A 93 9.39 1.38 -13.03
CA GLU A 93 8.66 0.81 -14.17
C GLU A 93 7.46 -0.01 -13.72
N PHE A 94 7.61 -0.77 -12.65
CA PHE A 94 6.57 -1.70 -12.19
C PHE A 94 5.41 -0.98 -11.49
N TYR A 95 5.70 0.01 -10.65
CA TYR A 95 4.68 0.71 -9.86
C TYR A 95 4.37 2.12 -10.32
N GLY A 96 5.09 2.59 -11.33
CA GLY A 96 4.88 3.91 -11.89
C GLY A 96 5.28 5.07 -10.98
N LEU A 97 5.41 6.22 -11.60
CA LEU A 97 5.66 7.48 -10.93
C LEU A 97 4.32 8.09 -10.54
N GLY A 98 3.81 7.84 -9.38
CA GLY A 98 2.66 8.54 -8.81
C GLY A 98 1.42 8.83 -9.69
N GLN A 99 1.61 8.97 -10.98
CA GLN A 99 0.55 9.21 -11.97
C GLN A 99 -0.14 7.92 -12.43
N TYR A 100 0.56 6.80 -12.33
CA TYR A 100 0.08 5.50 -12.78
C TYR A 100 0.27 4.50 -11.64
N ALA A 101 -0.80 4.26 -10.93
CA ALA A 101 -0.79 3.27 -9.87
C ALA A 101 -0.95 1.86 -10.43
N ALA A 102 -0.19 0.91 -9.90
CA ALA A 102 -0.39 -0.50 -10.20
C ALA A 102 -1.63 -0.99 -9.45
N LEU A 103 -2.66 -1.35 -10.19
CA LEU A 103 -3.87 -1.93 -9.62
C LEU A 103 -3.60 -3.36 -9.14
N GLN A 104 -4.11 -3.68 -7.97
CA GLN A 104 -4.12 -5.03 -7.45
C GLN A 104 -5.50 -5.65 -7.75
N ASP A 105 -5.51 -6.63 -8.66
CA ASP A 105 -6.73 -7.34 -9.04
C ASP A 105 -6.46 -8.85 -9.04
N PRO A 106 -7.07 -9.62 -8.13
CA PRO A 106 -7.94 -9.14 -7.04
C PRO A 106 -7.19 -8.31 -5.99
N PRO A 107 -7.88 -7.45 -5.23
CA PRO A 107 -7.27 -6.70 -4.14
C PRO A 107 -6.58 -7.61 -3.13
N ILE A 108 -5.48 -7.12 -2.54
CA ILE A 108 -4.73 -7.89 -1.56
C ILE A 108 -5.34 -7.66 -0.18
N GLN A 109 -5.77 -8.75 0.45
CA GLN A 109 -6.30 -8.71 1.80
C GLN A 109 -5.16 -8.70 2.82
N MET A 110 -5.18 -7.71 3.70
CA MET A 110 -4.19 -7.54 4.74
C MET A 110 -4.85 -7.60 6.12
N PRO A 111 -4.84 -8.78 6.78
CA PRO A 111 -5.34 -8.90 8.14
C PRO A 111 -4.63 -7.96 9.11
N PRO A 112 -5.21 -7.66 10.29
CA PRO A 112 -4.54 -6.84 11.30
C PRO A 112 -3.15 -7.37 11.62
N GLY A 113 -2.17 -6.48 11.71
CA GLY A 113 -0.77 -6.85 11.96
C GLY A 113 -0.03 -7.44 10.76
N SER A 114 -0.62 -7.40 9.57
CA SER A 114 0.05 -7.84 8.35
C SER A 114 1.28 -7.03 8.03
N VAL A 115 2.26 -7.69 7.40
CA VAL A 115 3.52 -7.10 6.99
C VAL A 115 3.73 -7.33 5.50
N ILE A 116 4.04 -6.25 4.79
CA ILE A 116 4.59 -6.31 3.44
C ILE A 116 6.11 -6.27 3.58
N ARG A 117 6.80 -7.17 2.89
CA ARG A 117 8.27 -7.19 2.86
C ARG A 117 8.75 -6.69 1.52
N ILE A 118 9.73 -5.80 1.54
CA ILE A 118 10.47 -5.44 0.33
C ILE A 118 11.82 -6.12 0.40
N LEU A 119 12.08 -6.96 -0.57
CA LEU A 119 13.26 -7.81 -0.63
C LEU A 119 14.19 -7.34 -1.74
N GLN A 120 15.48 -7.56 -1.56
CA GLN A 120 16.51 -7.31 -2.56
C GLN A 120 16.47 -5.86 -3.08
N LEU A 121 16.21 -4.92 -2.18
CA LEU A 121 16.15 -3.51 -2.50
C LEU A 121 17.57 -2.99 -2.78
N HIS A 122 17.82 -2.56 -4.03
CA HIS A 122 19.14 -2.17 -4.49
C HIS A 122 19.06 -0.94 -5.38
N ASN A 123 19.86 0.07 -5.07
CA ASN A 123 20.00 1.26 -5.89
C ASN A 123 21.24 1.10 -6.80
N VAL A 124 21.01 0.92 -8.09
CA VAL A 124 22.10 0.82 -9.09
C VAL A 124 22.50 2.19 -9.63
N GLY A 125 21.83 3.25 -9.22
CA GLY A 125 22.11 4.61 -9.64
C GLY A 125 23.30 5.23 -8.92
N LEU A 126 23.67 6.41 -9.36
CA LEU A 126 24.81 7.19 -8.84
C LEU A 126 24.42 8.19 -7.74
N VAL A 127 23.13 8.32 -7.46
CA VAL A 127 22.61 9.23 -6.45
C VAL A 127 21.74 8.47 -5.44
N ASP A 128 21.67 8.98 -4.23
CA ASP A 128 20.77 8.45 -3.22
C ASP A 128 19.33 8.58 -3.67
N ALA A 129 18.52 7.57 -3.42
CA ALA A 129 17.11 7.58 -3.73
C ALA A 129 16.27 7.60 -2.46
N VAL A 130 15.26 8.47 -2.45
CA VAL A 130 14.19 8.41 -1.46
C VAL A 130 12.93 7.91 -2.18
N LEU A 131 12.45 6.76 -1.76
CA LEU A 131 11.23 6.16 -2.30
C LEU A 131 10.07 6.48 -1.38
N TYR A 132 9.00 7.02 -1.93
CA TYR A 132 7.73 7.13 -1.21
C TYR A 132 6.77 6.11 -1.80
N LEU A 133 6.56 5.03 -1.08
CA LEU A 133 5.62 3.98 -1.46
C LEU A 133 4.24 4.32 -0.92
N HIS A 134 3.27 4.37 -1.81
CA HIS A 134 1.88 4.67 -1.50
C HIS A 134 1.05 3.40 -1.69
N PHE A 135 0.45 2.94 -0.62
CA PHE A 135 -0.48 1.81 -0.64
C PHE A 135 -1.89 2.36 -0.39
N GLU A 136 -2.70 2.33 -1.44
CA GLU A 136 -4.06 2.84 -1.39
C GLU A 136 -5.05 1.68 -1.25
N GLY A 137 -6.01 1.85 -0.35
CA GLY A 137 -7.00 0.83 -0.12
C GLY A 137 -8.09 1.28 0.84
N ALA A 138 -8.71 0.32 1.50
CA ALA A 138 -9.80 0.57 2.40
C ALA A 138 -9.68 -0.25 3.69
N VAL A 139 -10.03 0.37 4.81
CA VAL A 139 -10.21 -0.29 6.09
C VAL A 139 -11.70 -0.50 6.29
N ARG A 140 -12.10 -1.72 6.65
CA ARG A 140 -13.50 -2.07 6.93
C ARG A 140 -13.69 -2.31 8.40
N ILE A 141 -14.49 -1.45 9.03
CA ILE A 141 -14.80 -1.50 10.45
C ILE A 141 -16.17 -2.15 10.62
N PRO A 142 -16.28 -3.30 11.32
CA PRO A 142 -17.56 -3.95 11.52
C PRO A 142 -18.51 -3.04 12.30
N LEU A 143 -19.75 -2.92 11.84
CA LEU A 143 -20.83 -2.30 12.57
C LEU A 143 -21.56 -3.39 13.35
N VAL A 144 -21.49 -3.31 14.69
CA VAL A 144 -22.19 -4.23 15.56
C VAL A 144 -23.55 -3.64 15.89
N PRO A 145 -24.68 -4.35 15.59
CA PRO A 145 -26.01 -3.86 15.92
C PRO A 145 -26.12 -3.55 17.41
N GLY A 146 -26.65 -2.36 17.75
CA GLY A 146 -26.88 -1.94 19.14
C GLY A 146 -25.67 -1.37 19.87
N VAL A 147 -24.48 -1.44 19.27
CA VAL A 147 -23.32 -0.67 19.74
C VAL A 147 -23.33 0.65 18.98
N ALA A 148 -23.67 1.73 19.67
CA ALA A 148 -23.45 3.05 19.12
C ALA A 148 -22.01 3.13 18.64
N ASN A 149 -21.80 3.61 17.40
CA ASN A 149 -20.48 3.76 16.83
C ASN A 149 -19.57 4.53 17.78
N ALA A 150 -18.95 3.82 18.67
CA ALA A 150 -17.81 4.28 19.42
C ALA A 150 -16.61 4.21 18.45
N ALA A 151 -16.67 5.02 17.43
CA ALA A 151 -15.51 5.24 16.58
C ALA A 151 -14.54 6.13 17.32
#